data_4ae1f45a7b389c2c2d60aa7b2e9d1ac8
#
_entry.id   4ae1f45a7b389c2c2d60aa7b2e9d1ac8
#
_cell.length_a   1.000
_cell.length_b   1.000
_cell.length_c   1.000
_cell.angle_alpha   90.00
_cell.angle_beta   90.00
_cell.angle_gamma   90.00
#
_symmetry.space_group_name_H-M   'P 1'
#
loop_
_entity.id
_entity.type
_entity.pdbx_description
1 polymer ?
#
loop_
_entity_poly.entity_id
_entity_poly.type
_entity_poly.pdbx_seq_one_letter_code
_entity_poly.pdbx_strand_id
1 'polypeptide(L)'
;MGEWKSQRILSNGPKVTETRPLKGFEEIEISGSPRVCYTQADSFSVQVRGPQEAVDNILTDVEGKTLTIRNRGKIHLVNISFDEDDGLTVYVTSPDLTSIRLNGSGDFEAKDQIDTDRMDVILRGSGDIDMKSIICDHCDVELIGSGDISLSHLDALEASVTLVGSGDISLGLHRARKTQLSLKGSGDINADFREDCEAVECELRGSGDISLKGTVRKFNHHKSGSGDIDFERLAVK
;
A
#
# COMPACT_ATOMS: atom_id res chain seq x y z
N MET A 1 23.66 -26.19 22.45
CA MET A 1 22.67 -26.44 21.39
C MET A 1 21.30 -26.09 21.94
N GLY A 2 20.80 -24.92 21.65
CA GLY A 2 19.47 -24.47 22.10
C GLY A 2 18.42 -24.89 21.07
N GLU A 3 17.48 -25.71 21.51
CA GLU A 3 16.32 -26.08 20.69
C GLU A 3 15.48 -24.86 20.39
N TRP A 4 15.38 -24.48 19.11
CA TRP A 4 14.44 -23.51 18.62
C TRP A 4 13.06 -24.13 18.54
N LYS A 5 12.23 -23.95 19.58
CA LYS A 5 10.80 -24.29 19.51
C LYS A 5 10.08 -23.26 18.64
N SER A 6 9.71 -23.66 17.44
CA SER A 6 8.70 -22.92 16.67
C SER A 6 7.36 -23.04 17.37
N GLN A 7 6.86 -21.97 17.98
CA GLN A 7 5.51 -21.92 18.53
C GLN A 7 4.50 -21.83 17.38
N ARG A 8 3.64 -22.85 17.28
CA ARG A 8 2.44 -22.77 16.44
C ARG A 8 1.38 -22.00 17.21
N ILE A 9 1.00 -20.83 16.72
CA ILE A 9 -0.18 -20.11 17.24
C ILE A 9 -1.41 -20.75 16.58
N LEU A 10 -2.27 -21.37 17.39
CA LEU A 10 -3.54 -21.91 16.93
C LEU A 10 -4.58 -20.78 16.91
N SER A 11 -5.25 -20.59 15.79
CA SER A 11 -6.24 -19.52 15.55
C SER A 11 -7.54 -19.60 16.36
N ASN A 12 -7.72 -20.62 17.21
CA ASN A 12 -8.98 -20.91 17.92
C ASN A 12 -9.03 -20.40 19.38
N GLY A 13 -8.14 -19.48 19.76
CA GLY A 13 -8.19 -18.83 21.09
C GLY A 13 -9.26 -17.73 21.16
N PRO A 14 -9.68 -17.33 22.39
CA PRO A 14 -10.59 -16.18 22.55
C PRO A 14 -9.96 -14.94 21.94
N LYS A 15 -10.75 -14.23 21.12
CA LYS A 15 -10.33 -12.96 20.52
C LYS A 15 -10.32 -11.88 21.59
N VAL A 16 -9.26 -11.10 21.59
CA VAL A 16 -9.10 -9.92 22.43
C VAL A 16 -8.88 -8.69 21.56
N THR A 17 -9.21 -7.53 22.11
CA THR A 17 -8.88 -6.25 21.51
C THR A 17 -8.06 -5.47 22.54
N GLU A 18 -6.86 -5.08 22.19
CA GLU A 18 -5.99 -4.29 23.03
C GLU A 18 -5.78 -2.91 22.43
N THR A 19 -6.12 -1.86 23.19
CA THR A 19 -5.92 -0.48 22.78
C THR A 19 -4.51 -0.04 23.20
N ARG A 20 -3.77 0.51 22.25
CA ARG A 20 -2.44 1.11 22.47
C ARG A 20 -2.60 2.63 22.59
N PRO A 21 -2.17 3.27 23.71
CA PRO A 21 -2.35 4.72 23.93
C PRO A 21 -1.31 5.54 23.13
N LEU A 22 -1.28 5.36 21.81
CA LEU A 22 -0.34 6.00 20.89
C LEU A 22 -1.01 7.16 20.15
N LYS A 23 -0.28 8.24 19.93
CA LYS A 23 -0.77 9.45 19.26
C LYS A 23 0.37 10.29 18.68
N GLY A 24 0.03 11.29 17.84
CA GLY A 24 1.00 12.23 17.28
C GLY A 24 1.73 11.71 16.07
N PHE A 25 1.18 10.70 15.37
CA PHE A 25 1.75 10.15 14.16
C PHE A 25 0.93 10.60 12.94
N GLU A 26 1.63 10.75 11.82
CA GLU A 26 1.10 11.06 10.48
C GLU A 26 1.65 10.09 9.44
N GLU A 27 2.51 9.17 9.86
CA GLU A 27 3.12 8.15 9.03
C GLU A 27 2.94 6.77 9.67
N ILE A 28 2.81 5.73 8.86
CA ILE A 28 2.72 4.34 9.33
C ILE A 28 3.80 3.51 8.66
N GLU A 29 4.59 2.80 9.46
CA GLU A 29 5.53 1.79 8.99
C GLU A 29 5.15 0.41 9.51
N ILE A 30 4.92 -0.53 8.59
CA ILE A 30 4.54 -1.91 8.88
C ILE A 30 5.71 -2.81 8.52
N SER A 31 6.12 -3.68 9.44
CA SER A 31 7.17 -4.66 9.22
C SER A 31 6.73 -6.07 9.58
N GLY A 32 6.84 -6.99 8.63
CA GLY A 32 6.41 -8.38 8.78
C GLY A 32 5.10 -8.68 8.07
N SER A 33 4.16 -9.33 8.77
CA SER A 33 2.92 -9.83 8.17
C SER A 33 1.61 -9.40 8.87
N PRO A 34 1.54 -8.30 9.64
CA PRO A 34 0.25 -7.87 10.18
C PRO A 34 -0.64 -7.27 9.08
N ARG A 35 -1.96 -7.46 9.24
CA ARG A 35 -2.96 -6.70 8.50
C ARG A 35 -3.26 -5.41 9.24
N VAL A 36 -3.25 -4.28 8.54
CA VAL A 36 -3.56 -2.96 9.09
C VAL A 36 -4.73 -2.35 8.33
N CYS A 37 -5.78 -1.97 9.07
CA CYS A 37 -6.93 -1.24 8.54
C CYS A 37 -6.87 0.20 9.05
N TYR A 38 -6.86 1.16 8.14
CA TYR A 38 -6.75 2.58 8.45
C TYR A 38 -8.04 3.34 8.15
N THR A 39 -8.36 4.29 9.03
CA THR A 39 -9.44 5.28 8.84
C THR A 39 -8.95 6.66 9.27
N GLN A 40 -9.09 7.67 8.42
CA GLN A 40 -8.82 9.05 8.78
C GLN A 40 -9.96 9.63 9.62
N ALA A 41 -9.67 10.19 10.80
CA ALA A 41 -10.65 10.89 11.65
C ALA A 41 -9.94 11.80 12.66
N ASP A 42 -10.66 12.74 13.27
CA ASP A 42 -10.12 13.80 14.15
C ASP A 42 -9.43 13.31 15.44
N SER A 43 -9.28 12.01 15.62
CA SER A 43 -8.71 11.40 16.82
C SER A 43 -7.68 10.33 16.50
N PHE A 44 -6.81 10.05 17.48
CA PHE A 44 -5.86 8.94 17.39
C PHE A 44 -6.44 7.69 18.06
N SER A 45 -6.36 6.56 17.38
CA SER A 45 -6.67 5.25 17.92
C SER A 45 -5.76 4.18 17.30
N VAL A 46 -5.20 3.34 18.14
CA VAL A 46 -4.46 2.13 17.69
C VAL A 46 -4.99 0.96 18.49
N GLN A 47 -5.61 0.00 17.81
CA GLN A 47 -6.20 -1.19 18.41
C GLN A 47 -5.67 -2.44 17.72
N VAL A 48 -5.21 -3.41 18.49
CA VAL A 48 -4.77 -4.73 17.99
C VAL A 48 -5.82 -5.76 18.37
N ARG A 49 -6.43 -6.41 17.38
CA ARG A 49 -7.49 -7.40 17.57
C ARG A 49 -7.07 -8.76 17.01
N GLY A 50 -7.27 -9.81 17.80
CA GLY A 50 -6.97 -11.18 17.38
C GLY A 50 -6.87 -12.13 18.56
N PRO A 51 -6.38 -13.36 18.34
CA PRO A 51 -6.03 -14.28 19.43
C PRO A 51 -4.98 -13.65 20.37
N GLN A 52 -5.10 -13.85 21.68
CA GLN A 52 -4.22 -13.22 22.70
C GLN A 52 -2.73 -13.36 22.35
N GLU A 53 -2.26 -14.56 22.03
CA GLU A 53 -0.85 -14.81 21.69
C GLU A 53 -0.39 -14.02 20.46
N ALA A 54 -1.27 -13.82 19.47
CA ALA A 54 -0.97 -13.04 18.29
C ALA A 54 -0.91 -11.54 18.62
N VAL A 55 -1.86 -11.03 19.45
CA VAL A 55 -1.89 -9.65 19.94
C VAL A 55 -0.64 -9.32 20.76
N ASP A 56 -0.21 -10.21 21.66
CA ASP A 56 1.00 -10.05 22.49
C ASP A 56 2.29 -9.98 21.64
N ASN A 57 2.21 -10.47 20.41
CA ASN A 57 3.34 -10.52 19.50
C ASN A 57 3.43 -9.33 18.56
N ILE A 58 2.42 -8.47 18.51
CA ILE A 58 2.49 -7.20 17.80
C ILE A 58 3.09 -6.12 18.70
N LEU A 59 4.17 -5.55 18.24
CA LEU A 59 4.80 -4.38 18.85
C LEU A 59 4.36 -3.14 18.07
N THR A 60 3.96 -2.13 18.81
CA THR A 60 3.59 -0.81 18.28
C THR A 60 4.32 0.28 19.03
N ASP A 61 4.91 1.22 18.33
CA ASP A 61 5.65 2.35 18.91
C ASP A 61 5.51 3.57 18.01
N VAL A 62 5.73 4.76 18.59
CA VAL A 62 5.75 6.02 17.83
C VAL A 62 7.10 6.70 18.03
N GLU A 63 7.84 6.85 16.93
CA GLU A 63 9.07 7.62 16.88
C GLU A 63 8.91 8.84 15.96
N GLY A 64 9.02 10.03 16.54
CA GLY A 64 8.73 11.28 15.82
C GLY A 64 7.27 11.32 15.36
N LYS A 65 7.04 11.27 14.05
CA LYS A 65 5.71 11.23 13.43
C LYS A 65 5.32 9.86 12.87
N THR A 66 6.14 8.83 13.07
CA THR A 66 5.94 7.51 12.48
C THR A 66 5.43 6.51 13.53
N LEU A 67 4.24 5.94 13.27
CA LEU A 67 3.75 4.75 13.98
C LEU A 67 4.39 3.50 13.36
N THR A 68 5.21 2.80 14.14
CA THR A 68 5.80 1.52 13.74
C THR A 68 4.96 0.36 14.24
N ILE A 69 4.59 -0.55 13.35
CA ILE A 69 3.85 -1.79 13.64
C ILE A 69 4.68 -2.97 13.17
N ARG A 70 5.06 -3.87 14.08
CA ARG A 70 5.94 -4.98 13.73
C ARG A 70 5.70 -6.23 14.59
N ASN A 71 6.09 -7.38 14.06
CA ASN A 71 6.11 -8.62 14.84
C ASN A 71 7.32 -8.63 15.80
N ARG A 72 7.15 -9.17 17.01
CA ARG A 72 8.21 -9.30 18.03
C ARG A 72 9.34 -10.25 17.62
N GLY A 73 9.17 -11.07 16.62
CA GLY A 73 10.17 -12.04 16.16
C GLY A 73 9.73 -12.71 14.87
N LYS A 74 10.53 -13.66 14.37
CA LYS A 74 10.13 -14.50 13.23
C LYS A 74 9.06 -15.47 13.69
N ILE A 75 7.79 -15.16 13.44
CA ILE A 75 6.69 -16.09 13.63
C ILE A 75 6.36 -16.70 12.27
N HIS A 76 6.40 -18.01 12.21
CA HIS A 76 5.72 -18.74 11.16
C HIS A 76 4.24 -18.86 11.58
N LEU A 77 3.40 -17.95 11.13
CA LEU A 77 1.95 -18.06 11.25
C LEU A 77 1.51 -19.18 10.31
N VAL A 78 1.46 -20.39 10.83
CA VAL A 78 0.94 -21.56 10.09
C VAL A 78 -0.55 -21.65 10.39
N ASN A 79 -1.40 -21.52 9.36
CA ASN A 79 -2.85 -21.66 9.39
C ASN A 79 -3.64 -20.58 10.17
N ILE A 80 -3.42 -19.31 9.87
CA ILE A 80 -4.44 -18.30 10.12
C ILE A 80 -5.35 -18.32 8.90
N SER A 81 -6.62 -18.69 9.07
CA SER A 81 -7.65 -18.46 8.07
C SER A 81 -7.80 -16.96 7.93
N PHE A 82 -7.62 -16.45 6.71
CA PHE A 82 -7.80 -15.03 6.38
C PHE A 82 -9.29 -14.71 6.11
N ASP A 83 -10.21 -15.30 6.88
CA ASP A 83 -11.55 -14.78 6.92
C ASP A 83 -11.50 -13.41 7.60
N GLU A 84 -12.13 -12.40 7.00
CA GLU A 84 -12.10 -10.98 7.44
C GLU A 84 -12.39 -10.79 8.93
N ASP A 85 -13.06 -11.75 9.57
CA ASP A 85 -13.43 -11.75 10.99
C ASP A 85 -12.47 -12.51 11.91
N ASP A 86 -11.61 -13.40 11.42
CA ASP A 86 -10.87 -14.35 12.26
C ASP A 86 -9.36 -14.09 12.42
N GLY A 87 -8.79 -13.14 11.68
CA GLY A 87 -7.35 -12.85 11.67
C GLY A 87 -6.89 -11.84 12.72
N LEU A 88 -5.55 -11.71 12.81
CA LEU A 88 -4.88 -10.64 13.54
C LEU A 88 -4.95 -9.35 12.71
N THR A 89 -5.59 -8.32 13.24
CA THR A 89 -5.75 -7.03 12.56
C THR A 89 -5.39 -5.89 13.50
N VAL A 90 -4.67 -4.91 12.98
CA VAL A 90 -4.37 -3.64 13.65
C VAL A 90 -5.26 -2.56 13.04
N TYR A 91 -6.14 -1.98 13.84
CA TYR A 91 -6.96 -0.84 13.44
C TYR A 91 -6.27 0.45 13.85
N VAL A 92 -6.05 1.34 12.89
CA VAL A 92 -5.36 2.60 13.10
C VAL A 92 -6.22 3.77 12.65
N THR A 93 -6.29 4.80 13.48
CA THR A 93 -6.97 6.06 13.15
C THR A 93 -6.05 7.23 13.49
N SER A 94 -5.97 8.22 12.61
CA SER A 94 -5.27 9.49 12.85
C SER A 94 -5.92 10.64 12.07
N PRO A 95 -5.68 11.89 12.46
CA PRO A 95 -6.19 13.07 11.76
C PRO A 95 -5.61 13.24 10.36
N ASP A 96 -4.39 12.79 10.15
CA ASP A 96 -3.69 12.86 8.86
C ASP A 96 -2.87 11.59 8.62
N LEU A 97 -2.63 11.28 7.33
CA LEU A 97 -1.73 10.23 6.89
C LEU A 97 -0.95 10.71 5.68
N THR A 98 0.35 10.91 5.84
CA THR A 98 1.25 11.41 4.80
C THR A 98 2.14 10.32 4.21
N SER A 99 2.29 9.20 4.89
CA SER A 99 3.11 8.08 4.39
C SER A 99 2.66 6.74 4.94
N ILE A 100 2.61 5.75 4.05
CA ILE A 100 2.51 4.32 4.40
C ILE A 100 3.71 3.57 3.82
N ARG A 101 4.44 2.86 4.69
CA ARG A 101 5.55 1.97 4.31
C ARG A 101 5.27 0.56 4.79
N LEU A 102 5.13 -0.38 3.87
CA LEU A 102 4.95 -1.80 4.15
C LEU A 102 6.19 -2.57 3.74
N ASN A 103 6.88 -3.13 4.73
CA ASN A 103 8.08 -3.95 4.57
C ASN A 103 7.77 -5.40 4.96
N GLY A 104 7.43 -6.25 4.01
CA GLY A 104 7.11 -7.65 4.29
C GLY A 104 6.00 -8.25 3.45
N SER A 105 5.13 -9.04 4.10
CA SER A 105 4.01 -9.75 3.48
C SER A 105 2.68 -9.51 4.23
N GLY A 106 2.59 -8.42 4.96
CA GLY A 106 1.35 -7.96 5.57
C GLY A 106 0.50 -7.18 4.57
N ASP A 107 -0.66 -6.72 5.02
CA ASP A 107 -1.59 -5.97 4.19
C ASP A 107 -1.92 -4.62 4.82
N PHE A 108 -2.11 -3.60 3.99
CA PHE A 108 -2.64 -2.32 4.41
C PHE A 108 -3.90 -1.99 3.62
N GLU A 109 -4.98 -1.64 4.32
CA GLU A 109 -6.25 -1.32 3.72
C GLU A 109 -6.81 0.00 4.27
N ALA A 110 -7.25 0.89 3.35
CA ALA A 110 -8.00 2.10 3.68
C ALA A 110 -9.28 2.16 2.83
N LYS A 111 -10.42 1.88 3.45
CA LYS A 111 -11.75 1.84 2.77
C LYS A 111 -12.39 3.21 2.60
N ASP A 112 -11.98 4.17 3.40
CA ASP A 112 -12.49 5.52 3.39
C ASP A 112 -11.55 6.46 2.63
N GLN A 113 -12.01 7.68 2.38
CA GLN A 113 -11.20 8.71 1.74
C GLN A 113 -10.11 9.21 2.68
N ILE A 114 -8.91 9.40 2.14
CA ILE A 114 -7.79 10.08 2.80
C ILE A 114 -7.59 11.42 2.09
N ASP A 115 -7.54 12.50 2.87
CA ASP A 115 -7.29 13.88 2.40
C ASP A 115 -6.03 14.40 3.10
N THR A 116 -5.00 14.68 2.32
CA THR A 116 -3.68 15.11 2.81
C THR A 116 -2.96 15.94 1.73
N ASP A 117 -1.98 16.76 2.10
CA ASP A 117 -1.21 17.53 1.11
C ASP A 117 -0.28 16.63 0.27
N ARG A 118 0.30 15.61 0.89
CA ARG A 118 1.22 14.67 0.24
C ARG A 118 0.99 13.24 0.73
N MET A 119 1.07 12.28 -0.19
CA MET A 119 0.99 10.86 0.13
C MET A 119 2.17 10.09 -0.45
N ASP A 120 2.93 9.42 0.41
CA ASP A 120 3.97 8.46 0.03
C ASP A 120 3.47 7.03 0.29
N VAL A 121 3.35 6.21 -0.76
CA VAL A 121 2.91 4.81 -0.67
C VAL A 121 4.07 3.90 -1.07
N ILE A 122 4.65 3.19 -0.11
CA ILE A 122 5.86 2.38 -0.33
C ILE A 122 5.61 0.95 0.10
N LEU A 123 5.72 0.02 -0.85
CA LEU A 123 5.64 -1.42 -0.61
C LEU A 123 6.97 -2.10 -0.97
N ARG A 124 7.55 -2.80 0.00
CA ARG A 124 8.77 -3.60 -0.20
C ARG A 124 8.53 -5.02 0.29
N GLY A 125 8.26 -5.92 -0.63
CA GLY A 125 7.97 -7.32 -0.29
C GLY A 125 6.90 -7.95 -1.18
N SER A 126 6.00 -8.71 -0.56
CA SER A 126 4.95 -9.49 -1.23
C SER A 126 3.59 -9.32 -0.55
N GLY A 127 3.44 -8.29 0.25
CA GLY A 127 2.16 -7.90 0.83
C GLY A 127 1.38 -6.99 -0.10
N ASP A 128 0.20 -6.51 0.32
CA ASP A 128 -0.68 -5.72 -0.51
C ASP A 128 -1.04 -4.39 0.15
N ILE A 129 -1.20 -3.35 -0.67
CA ILE A 129 -1.72 -2.05 -0.24
C ILE A 129 -2.95 -1.73 -1.07
N ASP A 130 -4.12 -1.61 -0.42
CA ASP A 130 -5.37 -1.22 -1.05
C ASP A 130 -5.92 0.06 -0.41
N MET A 131 -6.03 1.12 -1.21
CA MET A 131 -6.56 2.41 -0.79
C MET A 131 -7.68 2.83 -1.75
N LYS A 132 -8.89 2.98 -1.22
CA LYS A 132 -10.07 3.27 -2.04
C LYS A 132 -10.07 4.67 -2.62
N SER A 133 -9.68 5.68 -1.83
CA SER A 133 -9.71 7.08 -2.26
C SER A 133 -8.63 7.90 -1.58
N ILE A 134 -7.86 8.65 -2.36
CA ILE A 134 -6.84 9.59 -1.88
C ILE A 134 -7.06 10.91 -2.61
N ILE A 135 -7.06 12.02 -1.84
CA ILE A 135 -6.99 13.39 -2.37
C ILE A 135 -5.72 14.02 -1.82
N CYS A 136 -4.83 14.49 -2.73
CA CYS A 136 -3.58 15.13 -2.35
C CYS A 136 -3.05 16.04 -3.47
N ASP A 137 -2.04 16.86 -3.17
CA ASP A 137 -1.33 17.60 -4.22
C ASP A 137 -0.27 16.71 -4.89
N HIS A 138 0.45 15.90 -4.10
CA HIS A 138 1.52 15.04 -4.59
C HIS A 138 1.36 13.61 -4.07
N CYS A 139 1.44 12.63 -4.97
CA CYS A 139 1.45 11.21 -4.61
C CYS A 139 2.68 10.50 -5.20
N ASP A 140 3.52 9.94 -4.33
CA ASP A 140 4.63 9.09 -4.73
C ASP A 140 4.34 7.62 -4.36
N VAL A 141 4.35 6.74 -5.37
CA VAL A 141 4.07 5.30 -5.22
C VAL A 141 5.30 4.49 -5.60
N GLU A 142 5.80 3.68 -4.71
CA GLU A 142 6.94 2.79 -4.94
C GLU A 142 6.59 1.36 -4.57
N LEU A 143 6.70 0.43 -5.53
CA LEU A 143 6.62 -1.00 -5.30
C LEU A 143 7.96 -1.65 -5.65
N ILE A 144 8.57 -2.32 -4.67
CA ILE A 144 9.76 -3.15 -4.86
C ILE A 144 9.47 -4.56 -4.38
N GLY A 145 9.22 -5.48 -5.30
CA GLY A 145 8.91 -6.86 -4.95
C GLY A 145 7.90 -7.53 -5.86
N SER A 146 6.99 -8.30 -5.24
CA SER A 146 5.98 -9.11 -5.93
C SER A 146 4.59 -8.98 -5.29
N GLY A 147 4.40 -7.99 -4.44
CA GLY A 147 3.10 -7.63 -3.89
C GLY A 147 2.35 -6.67 -4.81
N ASP A 148 1.17 -6.22 -4.42
CA ASP A 148 0.31 -5.40 -5.24
C ASP A 148 -0.06 -4.08 -4.56
N ILE A 149 -0.20 -3.02 -5.37
CA ILE A 149 -0.72 -1.73 -4.92
C ILE A 149 -1.96 -1.35 -5.73
N SER A 150 -3.08 -1.10 -5.05
CA SER A 150 -4.33 -0.66 -5.66
C SER A 150 -4.76 0.70 -5.08
N LEU A 151 -4.78 1.73 -5.93
CA LEU A 151 -5.31 3.06 -5.63
C LEU A 151 -6.51 3.32 -6.52
N SER A 152 -7.72 2.95 -6.05
CA SER A 152 -8.92 2.94 -6.90
C SER A 152 -9.36 4.34 -7.36
N HIS A 153 -9.14 5.37 -6.52
CA HIS A 153 -9.42 6.77 -6.81
C HIS A 153 -8.29 7.64 -6.25
N LEU A 154 -7.39 8.07 -7.12
CA LEU A 154 -6.31 8.98 -6.80
C LEU A 154 -6.57 10.34 -7.46
N ASP A 155 -6.96 11.31 -6.67
CA ASP A 155 -7.11 12.71 -7.06
C ASP A 155 -5.84 13.47 -6.63
N ALA A 156 -4.87 13.57 -7.54
CA ALA A 156 -3.59 14.18 -7.26
C ALA A 156 -3.17 15.13 -8.39
N LEU A 157 -2.58 16.27 -8.06
CA LEU A 157 -2.05 17.18 -9.07
C LEU A 157 -0.81 16.58 -9.78
N GLU A 158 0.05 15.91 -9.01
CA GLU A 158 1.22 15.21 -9.53
C GLU A 158 1.29 13.80 -8.94
N ALA A 159 1.52 12.80 -9.78
CA ALA A 159 1.70 11.42 -9.39
C ALA A 159 2.99 10.84 -9.98
N SER A 160 3.81 10.22 -9.14
CA SER A 160 5.02 9.50 -9.53
C SER A 160 4.89 8.05 -9.10
N VAL A 161 5.01 7.12 -10.02
CA VAL A 161 4.77 5.68 -9.79
C VAL A 161 5.96 4.90 -10.28
N THR A 162 6.57 4.13 -9.39
CA THR A 162 7.71 3.28 -9.71
C THR A 162 7.43 1.86 -9.27
N LEU A 163 7.55 0.91 -10.22
CA LEU A 163 7.50 -0.51 -9.96
C LEU A 163 8.83 -1.15 -10.32
N VAL A 164 9.42 -1.88 -9.37
CA VAL A 164 10.64 -2.66 -9.54
C VAL A 164 10.37 -4.09 -9.06
N GLY A 165 10.18 -5.00 -10.00
CA GLY A 165 9.91 -6.41 -9.64
C GLY A 165 8.88 -7.09 -10.53
N SER A 166 7.99 -7.88 -9.90
CA SER A 166 7.00 -8.70 -10.59
C SER A 166 5.60 -8.58 -9.99
N GLY A 167 5.40 -7.60 -9.12
CA GLY A 167 4.08 -7.25 -8.57
C GLY A 167 3.33 -6.31 -9.50
N ASP A 168 2.12 -5.90 -9.13
CA ASP A 168 1.26 -5.09 -9.96
C ASP A 168 0.85 -3.79 -9.28
N ILE A 169 0.69 -2.72 -10.08
CA ILE A 169 0.16 -1.44 -9.60
C ILE A 169 -1.07 -1.06 -10.43
N SER A 170 -2.20 -0.81 -9.77
CA SER A 170 -3.44 -0.37 -10.38
C SER A 170 -3.86 1.00 -9.87
N LEU A 171 -4.13 1.95 -10.79
CA LEU A 171 -4.41 3.35 -10.47
C LEU A 171 -5.63 3.88 -11.21
N GLY A 172 -6.54 4.55 -10.48
CA GLY A 172 -7.59 5.38 -11.07
C GLY A 172 -7.27 6.86 -10.85
N LEU A 173 -6.71 7.54 -11.84
CA LEU A 173 -6.20 8.91 -11.75
C LEU A 173 -7.27 9.95 -12.12
N HIS A 174 -7.37 11.00 -11.30
CA HIS A 174 -8.27 12.13 -11.49
C HIS A 174 -7.48 13.43 -11.37
N ARG A 175 -7.77 14.41 -12.23
CA ARG A 175 -7.21 15.78 -12.22
C ARG A 175 -5.67 15.85 -12.26
N ALA A 176 -4.99 14.78 -12.69
CA ALA A 176 -3.54 14.69 -12.68
C ALA A 176 -2.92 15.59 -13.78
N ARG A 177 -2.23 16.65 -13.37
CA ARG A 177 -1.51 17.53 -14.30
C ARG A 177 -0.26 16.86 -14.84
N LYS A 178 0.41 16.08 -14.00
CA LYS A 178 1.61 15.35 -14.39
C LYS A 178 1.61 13.97 -13.76
N THR A 179 1.75 12.94 -14.59
CA THR A 179 1.91 11.57 -14.16
C THR A 179 3.17 10.98 -14.76
N GLN A 180 4.01 10.37 -13.91
CA GLN A 180 5.20 9.63 -14.33
C GLN A 180 5.05 8.18 -13.92
N LEU A 181 5.15 7.25 -14.87
CA LEU A 181 5.07 5.81 -14.65
C LEU A 181 6.39 5.16 -15.05
N SER A 182 7.04 4.45 -14.14
CA SER A 182 8.30 3.76 -14.40
C SER A 182 8.18 2.30 -13.98
N LEU A 183 8.32 1.39 -14.93
CA LEU A 183 8.32 -0.05 -14.70
C LEU A 183 9.70 -0.62 -15.02
N LYS A 184 10.27 -1.36 -14.05
CA LYS A 184 11.53 -2.10 -14.19
C LYS A 184 11.33 -3.53 -13.72
N GLY A 185 11.08 -4.46 -14.64
CA GLY A 185 10.84 -5.85 -14.27
C GLY A 185 9.85 -6.57 -15.16
N SER A 186 9.03 -7.44 -14.55
CA SER A 186 8.06 -8.29 -15.23
C SER A 186 6.65 -8.18 -14.68
N GLY A 187 6.42 -7.24 -13.76
CA GLY A 187 5.09 -6.90 -13.26
C GLY A 187 4.37 -5.91 -14.15
N ASP A 188 3.16 -5.48 -13.79
CA ASP A 188 2.33 -4.66 -14.64
C ASP A 188 1.92 -3.35 -13.94
N ILE A 189 1.79 -2.26 -14.73
CA ILE A 189 1.19 -1.01 -14.28
C ILE A 189 -0.08 -0.75 -15.09
N ASN A 190 -1.23 -0.67 -14.41
CA ASN A 190 -2.52 -0.34 -15.01
C ASN A 190 -2.98 1.05 -14.56
N ALA A 191 -3.07 2.01 -15.48
CA ALA A 191 -3.47 3.38 -15.19
C ALA A 191 -4.71 3.81 -15.98
N ASP A 192 -5.74 4.25 -15.25
CA ASP A 192 -7.01 4.76 -15.78
C ASP A 192 -7.08 6.27 -15.58
N PHE A 193 -6.87 7.04 -16.66
CA PHE A 193 -6.94 8.51 -16.65
C PHE A 193 -8.38 8.96 -16.89
N ARG A 194 -9.07 9.35 -15.82
CA ARG A 194 -10.50 9.64 -15.86
C ARG A 194 -10.78 11.10 -16.19
N GLU A 195 -10.64 12.02 -15.27
CA GLU A 195 -11.06 13.41 -15.44
C GLU A 195 -9.86 14.35 -15.44
N ASP A 196 -9.83 15.29 -16.41
CA ASP A 196 -8.90 16.44 -16.48
C ASP A 196 -7.40 16.09 -16.30
N CYS A 197 -6.98 14.92 -16.78
CA CYS A 197 -5.56 14.54 -16.77
C CYS A 197 -4.81 15.23 -17.93
N GLU A 198 -3.63 15.82 -17.62
CA GLU A 198 -2.92 16.64 -18.61
C GLU A 198 -1.79 15.85 -19.30
N ALA A 199 -0.79 15.44 -18.55
CA ALA A 199 0.41 14.84 -19.13
C ALA A 199 0.78 13.52 -18.47
N VAL A 200 1.11 12.53 -19.29
CA VAL A 200 1.67 11.25 -18.82
C VAL A 200 2.96 10.93 -19.54
N GLU A 201 3.95 10.50 -18.76
CA GLU A 201 5.23 10.00 -19.23
C GLU A 201 5.44 8.58 -18.72
N CYS A 202 5.72 7.63 -19.61
CA CYS A 202 5.93 6.22 -19.29
C CYS A 202 7.32 5.75 -19.66
N GLU A 203 7.99 5.08 -18.74
CA GLU A 203 9.24 4.38 -18.98
C GLU A 203 9.10 2.89 -18.65
N LEU A 204 9.32 2.01 -19.63
CA LEU A 204 9.32 0.56 -19.46
C LEU A 204 10.70 -0.02 -19.71
N ARG A 205 11.22 -0.77 -18.75
CA ARG A 205 12.46 -1.54 -18.87
C ARG A 205 12.25 -2.97 -18.38
N GLY A 206 12.04 -3.89 -19.27
CA GLY A 206 11.83 -5.30 -18.90
C GLY A 206 10.85 -6.03 -19.78
N SER A 207 10.10 -6.96 -19.18
CA SER A 207 9.15 -7.84 -19.87
C SER A 207 7.72 -7.70 -19.37
N GLY A 208 7.48 -6.84 -18.39
CA GLY A 208 6.14 -6.51 -17.91
C GLY A 208 5.46 -5.47 -18.80
N ASP A 209 4.21 -5.15 -18.52
CA ASP A 209 3.40 -4.30 -19.37
C ASP A 209 2.91 -3.05 -18.65
N ILE A 210 2.75 -1.94 -19.40
CA ILE A 210 2.07 -0.73 -18.92
C ILE A 210 0.80 -0.55 -19.75
N SER A 211 -0.37 -0.69 -19.11
CA SER A 211 -1.68 -0.51 -19.78
C SER A 211 -2.30 0.84 -19.39
N LEU A 212 -2.60 1.66 -20.39
CA LEU A 212 -3.16 3.00 -20.22
C LEU A 212 -4.53 3.09 -20.85
N LYS A 213 -5.48 3.69 -20.14
CA LYS A 213 -6.80 4.01 -20.69
C LYS A 213 -7.29 5.37 -20.20
N GLY A 214 -8.30 5.92 -20.90
CA GLY A 214 -8.90 7.20 -20.52
C GLY A 214 -8.49 8.34 -21.44
N THR A 215 -8.30 9.55 -20.90
CA THR A 215 -8.01 10.75 -21.70
C THR A 215 -6.93 11.61 -21.07
N VAL A 216 -5.94 12.01 -21.89
CA VAL A 216 -4.86 12.93 -21.51
C VAL A 216 -4.62 13.97 -22.62
N ARG A 217 -3.92 15.06 -22.32
CA ARG A 217 -3.53 16.07 -23.31
C ARG A 217 -2.17 15.82 -23.94
N LYS A 218 -1.27 15.17 -23.21
CA LYS A 218 0.09 14.85 -23.67
C LYS A 218 0.49 13.46 -23.22
N PHE A 219 1.06 12.69 -24.13
CA PHE A 219 1.58 11.36 -23.85
C PHE A 219 2.97 11.19 -24.45
N ASN A 220 3.92 10.82 -23.59
CA ASN A 220 5.28 10.44 -23.99
C ASN A 220 5.59 9.07 -23.40
N HIS A 221 6.29 8.23 -24.17
CA HIS A 221 6.72 6.95 -23.67
C HIS A 221 8.10 6.54 -24.20
N HIS A 222 8.80 5.77 -23.40
CA HIS A 222 10.04 5.12 -23.76
C HIS A 222 10.02 3.65 -23.33
N LYS A 223 10.36 2.74 -24.25
CA LYS A 223 10.37 1.29 -24.00
C LYS A 223 11.74 0.69 -24.30
N SER A 224 12.22 -0.18 -23.38
CA SER A 224 13.41 -0.98 -23.54
C SER A 224 13.17 -2.37 -22.95
N GLY A 225 13.14 -3.40 -23.79
CA GLY A 225 12.83 -4.78 -23.40
C GLY A 225 11.71 -5.39 -24.25
N SER A 226 11.18 -6.53 -23.78
CA SER A 226 10.16 -7.32 -24.51
C SER A 226 8.73 -7.02 -24.10
N GLY A 227 8.51 -6.34 -22.97
CA GLY A 227 7.18 -5.95 -22.52
C GLY A 227 6.52 -4.91 -23.41
N ASP A 228 5.27 -4.56 -23.17
CA ASP A 228 4.51 -3.64 -24.01
C ASP A 228 3.95 -2.45 -23.23
N ILE A 229 3.79 -1.30 -23.93
CA ILE A 229 3.04 -0.17 -23.46
C ILE A 229 1.76 -0.10 -24.30
N ASP A 230 0.64 -0.59 -23.73
CA ASP A 230 -0.67 -0.57 -24.37
C ASP A 230 -1.37 0.77 -24.09
N PHE A 231 -1.61 1.55 -25.12
CA PHE A 231 -2.32 2.80 -25.08
C PHE A 231 -3.46 2.90 -26.11
N GLU A 232 -3.94 1.75 -26.62
CA GLU A 232 -5.04 1.70 -27.59
C GLU A 232 -6.33 2.34 -27.06
N ARG A 233 -6.52 2.31 -25.72
CA ARG A 233 -7.67 2.89 -25.03
C ARG A 233 -7.37 4.25 -24.40
N LEU A 234 -6.25 4.87 -24.75
CA LEU A 234 -5.87 6.22 -24.30
C LEU A 234 -6.14 7.24 -25.40
N ALA A 235 -7.05 8.16 -25.15
CA ALA A 235 -7.30 9.29 -26.07
C ALA A 235 -6.37 10.46 -25.72
N VAL A 236 -5.66 10.99 -26.71
CA VAL A 236 -4.83 12.20 -26.58
C VAL A 236 -5.57 13.35 -27.28
N LYS A 237 -5.95 14.38 -26.52
CA LYS A 237 -6.75 15.54 -26.99
C LYS A 237 -5.92 16.80 -27.12
#